data_4c5af11e34ff98c4ed7aa3b64a4b6362
#
_entry.id   4c5af11e34ff98c4ed7aa3b64a4b6362
#
_cell.length_a   1.000
_cell.length_b   1.000
_cell.length_c   1.000
_cell.angle_alpha   90.00
_cell.angle_beta   90.00
_cell.angle_gamma   90.00
#
_symmetry.space_group_name_H-M   'P 1'
#
loop_
_entity.id
_entity.type
_entity.pdbx_description
1 polymer ?
#
loop_
_entity_poly.entity_id
_entity_poly.type
_entity_poly.pdbx_seq_one_letter_code
_entity_poly.pdbx_strand_id
1 'polypeptide(L)'
;MATKLPFHADHIGSLIRPSYVGEAQEKFDAGEISQQELHSAQQKAIADVVKAQQAHGVRALCSGEFDRKYYFSGFFEKLKGFEEVSPVPWELARLSAAPIAALKKAGKQYPMAAICTGKIQYVESPYLASWKTLRGCVEKEQWRECKFTMPPPCYFHLRLAKGKCYDTSVYKDDEEFFGGLAKAYRQEIRTLHGEGLRNLQIDDPTLAYFCSDDMLSGLRDDGEDTEKMFDAYLKAHNDCIADRPDDMHVGLHICRGNFSKSMHFSEGSYEHIAERFFKTLNYDTFYLEYDNLRSGGFEPLRFLPQHKNVVLGVVTTKDPALEDAEMIKSRVRQAAEIIAKGQGRSVQQAMENIGISPQCGFASVAVGAEGMTEEKMFAKLKLVKDVAKELWPDRP
;
A
#
# COMPACT_ATOMS: atom_id res chain seq x y z
N MET A 1 11.19 18.47 13.25
CA MET A 1 10.15 19.36 12.66
C MET A 1 9.06 18.44 12.12
N ALA A 2 7.77 18.87 12.09
CA ALA A 2 6.73 18.06 11.46
C ALA A 2 7.05 17.90 9.98
N THR A 3 6.95 16.64 9.48
CA THR A 3 7.15 16.37 8.06
C THR A 3 5.96 16.95 7.31
N LYS A 4 6.21 17.82 6.35
CA LYS A 4 5.13 18.45 5.57
C LYS A 4 4.47 17.38 4.71
N LEU A 5 3.13 17.33 4.71
CA LEU A 5 2.35 16.47 3.82
C LEU A 5 2.66 16.84 2.36
N PRO A 6 3.07 15.89 1.50
CA PRO A 6 3.38 16.18 0.10
C PRO A 6 2.16 16.66 -0.68
N PHE A 7 1.01 16.01 -0.47
CA PHE A 7 -0.23 16.29 -1.20
C PHE A 7 -1.43 16.20 -0.26
N HIS A 8 -2.33 17.20 -0.31
CA HIS A 8 -3.63 17.13 0.36
C HIS A 8 -4.66 16.35 -0.46
N ALA A 9 -4.51 16.33 -1.80
CA ALA A 9 -5.21 15.43 -2.71
C ALA A 9 -4.25 14.34 -3.16
N ASP A 10 -4.50 13.11 -2.77
CA ASP A 10 -3.62 11.99 -3.05
C ASP A 10 -4.41 10.75 -3.54
N HIS A 11 -3.72 9.68 -3.88
CA HIS A 11 -4.28 8.36 -4.21
C HIS A 11 -3.30 7.26 -3.78
N ILE A 12 -3.72 5.98 -3.86
CA ILE A 12 -2.93 4.89 -3.29
C ILE A 12 -1.88 4.33 -4.25
N GLY A 13 -2.06 4.45 -5.56
CA GLY A 13 -1.02 4.07 -6.54
C GLY A 13 -1.50 3.14 -7.64
N SER A 14 -2.24 2.07 -7.35
CA SER A 14 -2.75 1.21 -8.41
C SER A 14 -3.94 1.84 -9.14
N LEU A 15 -3.87 1.87 -10.46
CA LEU A 15 -4.87 2.46 -11.34
C LEU A 15 -5.51 1.39 -12.24
N ILE A 16 -6.64 1.71 -12.88
CA ILE A 16 -7.29 0.81 -13.84
C ILE A 16 -6.35 0.58 -15.03
N ARG A 17 -6.02 -0.69 -15.26
CA ARG A 17 -5.13 -1.09 -16.35
C ARG A 17 -5.87 -1.10 -17.68
N PRO A 18 -5.28 -0.59 -18.76
CA PRO A 18 -5.77 -0.84 -20.10
C PRO A 18 -5.79 -2.36 -20.40
N SER A 19 -6.83 -2.85 -21.11
CA SER A 19 -7.01 -4.30 -21.36
C SER A 19 -5.79 -4.93 -22.04
N TYR A 20 -5.17 -4.22 -22.96
CA TYR A 20 -4.00 -4.73 -23.71
C TYR A 20 -2.79 -5.06 -22.81
N VAL A 21 -2.69 -4.45 -21.60
CA VAL A 21 -1.63 -4.80 -20.64
C VAL A 21 -1.91 -6.16 -20.00
N GLY A 22 -3.20 -6.42 -19.65
CA GLY A 22 -3.62 -7.73 -19.16
C GLY A 22 -3.44 -8.82 -20.21
N GLU A 23 -3.87 -8.55 -21.43
CA GLU A 23 -3.70 -9.45 -22.59
C GLU A 23 -2.22 -9.75 -22.87
N ALA A 24 -1.35 -8.75 -22.80
CA ALA A 24 0.09 -8.94 -22.95
C ALA A 24 0.67 -9.81 -21.82
N GLN A 25 0.20 -9.63 -20.58
CA GLN A 25 0.62 -10.46 -19.45
C GLN A 25 0.18 -11.93 -19.64
N GLU A 26 -1.06 -12.16 -20.06
CA GLU A 26 -1.58 -13.52 -20.35
C GLU A 26 -0.78 -14.21 -21.47
N LYS A 27 -0.48 -13.50 -22.57
CA LYS A 27 0.35 -14.02 -23.64
C LYS A 27 1.78 -14.33 -23.21
N PHE A 28 2.35 -13.50 -22.35
CA PHE A 28 3.66 -13.76 -21.78
C PHE A 28 3.65 -14.99 -20.87
N ASP A 29 2.66 -15.11 -20.00
CA ASP A 29 2.49 -16.28 -19.12
C ASP A 29 2.28 -17.58 -19.93
N ALA A 30 1.66 -17.48 -21.12
CA ALA A 30 1.51 -18.59 -22.08
C ALA A 30 2.77 -18.85 -22.95
N GLY A 31 3.80 -18.03 -22.87
CA GLY A 31 5.01 -18.13 -23.69
C GLY A 31 4.82 -17.68 -25.15
N GLU A 32 3.76 -16.95 -25.46
CA GLU A 32 3.41 -16.50 -26.81
C GLU A 32 4.16 -15.21 -27.22
N ILE A 33 4.57 -14.38 -26.24
CA ILE A 33 5.36 -13.17 -26.48
C ILE A 33 6.60 -13.15 -25.60
N SER A 34 7.60 -12.39 -26.02
CA SER A 34 8.83 -12.18 -25.27
C SER A 34 8.64 -11.21 -24.10
N GLN A 35 9.54 -11.25 -23.11
CA GLN A 35 9.57 -10.29 -22.00
C GLN A 35 9.73 -8.84 -22.50
N GLN A 36 10.45 -8.63 -23.61
CA GLN A 36 10.62 -7.31 -24.20
C GLN A 36 9.31 -6.75 -24.78
N GLU A 37 8.48 -7.60 -25.39
CA GLU A 37 7.16 -7.20 -25.91
C GLU A 37 6.22 -6.84 -24.75
N LEU A 38 6.17 -7.67 -23.68
CA LEU A 38 5.42 -7.34 -22.46
C LEU A 38 5.89 -6.01 -21.86
N HIS A 39 7.20 -5.83 -21.70
CA HIS A 39 7.77 -4.61 -21.15
C HIS A 39 7.45 -3.37 -22.00
N SER A 40 7.46 -3.49 -23.33
CA SER A 40 7.08 -2.42 -24.25
C SER A 40 5.62 -2.00 -24.08
N ALA A 41 4.71 -2.98 -23.92
CA ALA A 41 3.29 -2.72 -23.66
C ALA A 41 3.08 -2.01 -22.30
N GLN A 42 3.78 -2.46 -21.28
CA GLN A 42 3.75 -1.85 -19.93
C GLN A 42 4.29 -0.41 -19.94
N GLN A 43 5.44 -0.17 -20.59
CA GLN A 43 6.02 1.18 -20.70
C GLN A 43 5.10 2.16 -21.44
N LYS A 44 4.47 1.71 -22.52
CA LYS A 44 3.48 2.51 -23.23
C LYS A 44 2.31 2.88 -22.32
N ALA A 45 1.75 1.92 -21.60
CA ALA A 45 0.63 2.15 -20.70
C ALA A 45 0.99 3.11 -19.55
N ILE A 46 2.21 2.98 -18.99
CA ILE A 46 2.72 3.88 -17.94
C ILE A 46 2.84 5.32 -18.50
N ALA A 47 3.40 5.49 -19.69
CA ALA A 47 3.52 6.80 -20.30
C ALA A 47 2.14 7.44 -20.56
N ASP A 48 1.18 6.66 -21.03
CA ASP A 48 -0.19 7.12 -21.32
C ASP A 48 -0.91 7.51 -20.01
N VAL A 49 -0.83 6.69 -18.95
CA VAL A 49 -1.51 7.00 -17.67
C VAL A 49 -0.87 8.18 -16.94
N VAL A 50 0.45 8.37 -17.02
CA VAL A 50 1.10 9.56 -16.44
C VAL A 50 0.62 10.83 -17.13
N LYS A 51 0.53 10.84 -18.46
CA LYS A 51 -0.06 11.97 -19.20
C LYS A 51 -1.52 12.23 -18.82
N ALA A 52 -2.31 11.17 -18.66
CA ALA A 52 -3.70 11.28 -18.21
C ALA A 52 -3.80 11.88 -16.81
N GLN A 53 -2.96 11.43 -15.86
CA GLN A 53 -2.87 12.01 -14.52
C GLN A 53 -2.56 13.52 -14.56
N GLN A 54 -1.56 13.92 -15.35
CA GLN A 54 -1.20 15.33 -15.55
C GLN A 54 -2.36 16.14 -16.16
N ALA A 55 -3.03 15.61 -17.18
CA ALA A 55 -4.18 16.26 -17.82
C ALA A 55 -5.36 16.48 -16.86
N HIS A 56 -5.56 15.57 -15.89
CA HIS A 56 -6.58 15.70 -14.85
C HIS A 56 -6.09 16.49 -13.61
N GLY A 57 -4.84 16.95 -13.63
CA GLY A 57 -4.24 17.72 -12.54
C GLY A 57 -3.98 16.91 -11.28
N VAL A 58 -3.75 15.60 -11.41
CA VAL A 58 -3.26 14.75 -10.33
C VAL A 58 -1.78 15.05 -10.13
N ARG A 59 -1.36 15.30 -8.90
CA ARG A 59 0.04 15.65 -8.57
C ARG A 59 0.87 14.47 -8.09
N ALA A 60 0.31 13.55 -7.33
CA ALA A 60 0.99 12.33 -6.89
C ALA A 60 1.16 11.35 -8.07
N LEU A 61 1.99 11.70 -9.06
CA LEU A 61 2.14 10.92 -10.30
C LEU A 61 2.69 9.52 -10.03
N CYS A 62 2.06 8.48 -10.59
CA CYS A 62 2.49 7.10 -10.43
C CYS A 62 2.38 6.29 -11.72
N SER A 63 3.01 5.10 -11.73
CA SER A 63 2.94 4.15 -12.86
C SER A 63 1.60 3.40 -12.96
N GLY A 64 0.68 3.57 -12.00
CA GLY A 64 -0.51 2.75 -11.87
C GLY A 64 -0.22 1.30 -11.52
N GLU A 65 1.05 0.95 -11.26
CA GLU A 65 1.55 -0.42 -11.04
C GLU A 65 1.39 -1.32 -12.27
N PHE A 66 1.37 -0.74 -13.47
CA PHE A 66 1.14 -1.49 -14.72
C PHE A 66 2.26 -2.45 -15.10
N ASP A 67 3.43 -2.29 -14.48
CA ASP A 67 4.60 -3.16 -14.63
C ASP A 67 4.64 -4.32 -13.61
N ARG A 68 3.58 -4.49 -12.79
CA ARG A 68 3.48 -5.55 -11.79
C ARG A 68 2.28 -6.44 -12.06
N LYS A 69 2.43 -7.74 -11.83
CA LYS A 69 1.31 -8.70 -11.89
C LYS A 69 0.37 -8.51 -10.70
N TYR A 70 0.93 -8.36 -9.51
CA TYR A 70 0.25 -8.02 -8.26
C TYR A 70 0.95 -6.83 -7.62
N TYR A 71 0.24 -6.01 -6.82
CA TYR A 71 0.83 -4.84 -6.15
C TYR A 71 2.07 -5.20 -5.31
N PHE A 72 2.15 -6.42 -4.77
CA PHE A 72 3.23 -6.90 -3.92
C PHE A 72 4.37 -7.60 -4.67
N SER A 73 4.23 -7.87 -5.97
CA SER A 73 5.26 -8.56 -6.74
C SER A 73 6.40 -7.63 -7.18
N GLY A 74 7.53 -8.20 -7.47
CA GLY A 74 8.71 -7.50 -7.99
C GLY A 74 9.75 -7.14 -6.94
N PHE A 75 9.57 -7.52 -5.66
CA PHE A 75 10.56 -7.25 -4.62
C PHE A 75 11.19 -8.51 -4.05
N PHE A 76 10.42 -9.34 -3.35
CA PHE A 76 10.94 -10.49 -2.62
C PHE A 76 11.60 -11.51 -3.56
N GLU A 77 10.95 -11.85 -4.65
CA GLU A 77 11.40 -12.82 -5.64
C GLU A 77 12.65 -12.40 -6.41
N LYS A 78 13.02 -11.11 -6.34
CA LYS A 78 14.28 -10.59 -6.91
C LYS A 78 15.42 -10.54 -5.90
N LEU A 79 15.15 -10.76 -4.63
CA LEU A 79 16.19 -10.88 -3.62
C LEU A 79 16.77 -12.30 -3.64
N LYS A 80 18.10 -12.43 -3.66
CA LYS A 80 18.72 -13.75 -3.51
C LYS A 80 18.40 -14.31 -2.12
N GLY A 81 18.06 -15.58 -2.04
CA GLY A 81 17.62 -16.28 -0.83
C GLY A 81 16.11 -16.44 -0.74
N PHE A 82 15.37 -15.89 -1.71
CA PHE A 82 13.94 -16.18 -1.87
C PHE A 82 13.72 -17.07 -3.10
N GLU A 83 12.71 -17.92 -3.00
CA GLU A 83 12.17 -18.73 -4.09
C GLU A 83 10.69 -18.42 -4.28
N GLU A 84 10.27 -18.18 -5.52
CA GLU A 84 8.87 -18.02 -5.88
C GLU A 84 8.18 -19.38 -5.95
N VAL A 85 7.01 -19.49 -5.31
CA VAL A 85 6.11 -20.63 -5.38
C VAL A 85 4.78 -20.17 -5.97
N SER A 86 4.43 -20.69 -7.16
CA SER A 86 3.22 -20.30 -7.88
C SER A 86 2.64 -21.48 -8.69
N PRO A 87 1.38 -21.92 -8.49
CA PRO A 87 0.51 -21.51 -7.38
C PRO A 87 0.99 -22.07 -6.04
N VAL A 88 0.61 -21.38 -4.95
CA VAL A 88 0.99 -21.81 -3.59
C VAL A 88 0.18 -23.05 -3.18
N PRO A 89 0.82 -24.15 -2.80
CA PRO A 89 0.15 -25.30 -2.19
C PRO A 89 -0.61 -24.90 -0.91
N TRP A 90 -1.80 -25.44 -0.72
CA TRP A 90 -2.67 -25.05 0.40
C TRP A 90 -2.09 -25.39 1.79
N GLU A 91 -1.22 -26.38 1.87
CA GLU A 91 -0.48 -26.75 3.09
C GLU A 91 0.55 -25.71 3.53
N LEU A 92 0.94 -24.81 2.63
CA LEU A 92 1.82 -23.68 2.94
C LEU A 92 1.01 -22.41 3.30
N ALA A 93 -0.28 -22.37 3.00
CA ALA A 93 -1.12 -21.21 3.20
C ALA A 93 -1.69 -21.16 4.63
N ARG A 94 -1.80 -19.96 5.20
CA ARG A 94 -2.45 -19.74 6.52
C ARG A 94 -3.97 -19.80 6.37
N LEU A 95 -4.54 -20.99 6.49
CA LEU A 95 -5.98 -21.22 6.31
C LEU A 95 -6.84 -20.67 7.46
N SER A 96 -6.26 -20.36 8.60
CA SER A 96 -6.93 -19.63 9.69
C SER A 96 -7.24 -18.18 9.33
N ALA A 97 -6.54 -17.60 8.34
CA ALA A 97 -6.88 -16.29 7.80
C ALA A 97 -8.10 -16.42 6.88
N ALA A 98 -9.23 -15.83 7.30
CA ALA A 98 -10.52 -15.94 6.61
C ALA A 98 -10.48 -15.65 5.09
N PRO A 99 -9.71 -14.67 4.56
CA PRO A 99 -9.63 -14.43 3.13
C PRO A 99 -8.97 -15.58 2.38
N ILE A 100 -7.94 -16.21 2.96
CA ILE A 100 -7.23 -17.35 2.36
C ILE A 100 -8.13 -18.58 2.36
N ALA A 101 -8.85 -18.81 3.47
CA ALA A 101 -9.86 -19.86 3.55
C ALA A 101 -10.99 -19.65 2.52
N ALA A 102 -11.44 -18.40 2.33
CA ALA A 102 -12.45 -18.05 1.35
C ALA A 102 -11.99 -18.32 -0.10
N LEU A 103 -10.75 -18.01 -0.46
CA LEU A 103 -10.18 -18.36 -1.76
C LEU A 103 -10.21 -19.87 -2.01
N LYS A 104 -9.78 -20.67 -1.03
CA LYS A 104 -9.82 -22.13 -1.09
C LYS A 104 -11.25 -22.65 -1.27
N LYS A 105 -12.19 -22.15 -0.45
CA LYS A 105 -13.61 -22.52 -0.52
C LYS A 105 -14.25 -22.16 -1.87
N ALA A 106 -13.81 -21.07 -2.49
CA ALA A 106 -14.27 -20.63 -3.81
C ALA A 106 -13.60 -21.39 -4.97
N GLY A 107 -12.79 -22.42 -4.71
CA GLY A 107 -12.07 -23.18 -5.74
C GLY A 107 -11.02 -22.34 -6.50
N LYS A 108 -10.60 -21.21 -5.95
CA LYS A 108 -9.55 -20.37 -6.52
C LYS A 108 -8.18 -20.90 -6.13
N GLN A 109 -7.16 -20.61 -6.93
CA GLN A 109 -5.78 -20.86 -6.56
C GLN A 109 -5.26 -19.75 -5.66
N TYR A 110 -4.33 -20.08 -4.75
CA TYR A 110 -3.54 -19.06 -4.06
C TYR A 110 -2.38 -18.67 -4.99
N PRO A 111 -2.33 -17.41 -5.47
CA PRO A 111 -1.62 -17.11 -6.71
C PRO A 111 -0.10 -17.30 -6.63
N MET A 112 0.55 -16.69 -5.66
CA MET A 112 2.00 -16.81 -5.47
C MET A 112 2.44 -16.47 -4.06
N ALA A 113 3.58 -16.99 -3.65
CA ALA A 113 4.35 -16.57 -2.49
C ALA A 113 5.84 -16.56 -2.80
N ALA A 114 6.61 -15.77 -2.07
CA ALA A 114 8.06 -15.87 -2.02
C ALA A 114 8.46 -16.44 -0.64
N ILE A 115 9.14 -17.56 -0.65
CA ILE A 115 9.60 -18.27 0.55
C ILE A 115 11.11 -18.08 0.67
N CYS A 116 11.57 -17.72 1.86
CA CYS A 116 12.98 -17.51 2.12
C CYS A 116 13.67 -18.86 2.42
N THR A 117 14.45 -19.35 1.47
CA THR A 117 15.17 -20.65 1.54
C THR A 117 16.67 -20.48 1.81
N GLY A 118 17.18 -19.23 1.81
CA GLY A 118 18.60 -18.93 2.01
C GLY A 118 18.83 -17.58 2.66
N LYS A 119 20.09 -17.22 2.93
CA LYS A 119 20.42 -15.88 3.45
C LYS A 119 20.02 -14.80 2.44
N ILE A 120 19.24 -13.83 2.89
CA ILE A 120 18.77 -12.70 2.07
C ILE A 120 19.96 -11.83 1.66
N GLN A 121 20.09 -11.62 0.34
CA GLN A 121 21.13 -10.74 -0.23
C GLN A 121 20.47 -9.81 -1.25
N TYR A 122 20.76 -8.53 -1.12
CA TYR A 122 20.45 -7.52 -2.12
C TYR A 122 21.58 -7.48 -3.14
N VAL A 123 21.37 -8.06 -4.32
CA VAL A 123 22.37 -8.14 -5.40
C VAL A 123 22.21 -6.97 -6.35
N GLU A 124 20.98 -6.69 -6.72
CA GLU A 124 20.59 -5.57 -7.58
C GLU A 124 19.26 -4.97 -7.10
N SER A 125 18.95 -3.76 -7.56
CA SER A 125 17.70 -3.10 -7.17
C SER A 125 16.49 -3.78 -7.82
N PRO A 126 15.57 -4.31 -7.02
CA PRO A 126 14.32 -4.87 -7.51
C PRO A 126 13.46 -3.90 -8.34
N TYR A 127 13.45 -2.62 -7.97
CA TYR A 127 12.52 -1.63 -8.53
C TYR A 127 13.17 -0.47 -9.32
N LEU A 128 14.50 -0.47 -9.48
CA LEU A 128 15.17 0.63 -10.19
C LEU A 128 14.68 0.77 -11.64
N ALA A 129 14.43 -0.35 -12.32
CA ALA A 129 13.91 -0.33 -13.69
C ALA A 129 12.50 0.31 -13.74
N SER A 130 11.62 -0.07 -12.81
CA SER A 130 10.28 0.50 -12.66
C SER A 130 10.32 2.00 -12.35
N TRP A 131 11.20 2.41 -11.43
CA TRP A 131 11.41 3.83 -11.13
C TRP A 131 11.93 4.61 -12.33
N LYS A 132 12.91 4.06 -13.07
CA LYS A 132 13.43 4.70 -14.31
C LYS A 132 12.35 4.86 -15.37
N THR A 133 11.43 3.90 -15.50
CA THR A 133 10.29 4.01 -16.40
C THR A 133 9.37 5.17 -16.00
N LEU A 134 8.95 5.23 -14.74
CA LEU A 134 8.07 6.29 -14.24
C LEU A 134 8.72 7.68 -14.38
N ARG A 135 9.93 7.86 -13.86
CA ARG A 135 10.62 9.17 -13.92
C ARG A 135 10.93 9.62 -15.35
N GLY A 136 11.08 8.68 -16.29
CA GLY A 136 11.26 8.98 -17.71
C GLY A 136 10.02 9.53 -18.39
N CYS A 137 8.84 9.47 -17.76
CA CYS A 137 7.59 10.01 -18.28
C CYS A 137 7.35 11.47 -17.87
N VAL A 138 8.22 12.07 -17.05
CA VAL A 138 8.05 13.42 -16.50
C VAL A 138 9.38 14.19 -16.53
N GLU A 139 9.32 15.51 -16.45
CA GLU A 139 10.50 16.36 -16.32
C GLU A 139 11.14 16.16 -14.93
N LYS A 140 12.45 16.40 -14.82
CA LYS A 140 13.22 16.16 -13.60
C LYS A 140 12.69 16.94 -12.38
N GLU A 141 12.16 18.13 -12.60
CA GLU A 141 11.55 19.00 -11.60
C GLU A 141 10.31 18.36 -10.97
N GLN A 142 9.61 17.49 -11.72
CA GLN A 142 8.43 16.77 -11.27
C GLN A 142 8.74 15.43 -10.58
N TRP A 143 9.98 14.96 -10.54
CA TRP A 143 10.31 13.68 -9.87
C TRP A 143 9.87 13.63 -8.42
N ARG A 144 9.87 14.79 -7.71
CA ARG A 144 9.35 14.91 -6.35
C ARG A 144 7.83 14.77 -6.25
N GLU A 145 7.11 14.94 -7.33
CA GLU A 145 5.66 14.71 -7.44
C GLU A 145 5.33 13.25 -7.81
N CYS A 146 6.35 12.44 -8.13
CA CYS A 146 6.15 11.02 -8.38
C CYS A 146 6.07 10.26 -7.05
N LYS A 147 5.06 9.41 -6.95
CA LYS A 147 4.86 8.46 -5.85
C LYS A 147 5.24 7.06 -6.34
N PHE A 148 6.01 6.34 -5.55
CA PHE A 148 6.38 4.95 -5.80
C PHE A 148 5.89 4.07 -4.66
N THR A 149 5.36 2.88 -4.97
CA THR A 149 4.79 1.95 -4.00
C THR A 149 5.67 0.70 -3.85
N MET A 150 5.74 0.14 -2.63
CA MET A 150 6.43 -1.10 -2.32
C MET A 150 5.56 -1.99 -1.40
N PRO A 151 5.72 -3.32 -1.43
CA PRO A 151 5.03 -4.21 -0.50
C PRO A 151 5.54 -4.04 0.94
N PRO A 152 4.79 -4.54 1.95
CA PRO A 152 5.23 -4.49 3.33
C PRO A 152 6.18 -5.65 3.65
N PRO A 153 7.07 -5.54 4.65
CA PRO A 153 8.01 -6.61 5.02
C PRO A 153 7.31 -7.87 5.53
N CYS A 154 6.13 -7.75 6.10
CA CYS A 154 5.41 -8.84 6.77
C CYS A 154 4.46 -9.63 5.85
N TYR A 155 4.40 -9.28 4.55
CA TYR A 155 3.37 -9.78 3.63
C TYR A 155 3.27 -11.31 3.60
N PHE A 156 4.35 -12.00 3.31
CA PHE A 156 4.33 -13.46 3.22
C PHE A 156 4.37 -14.14 4.58
N HIS A 157 4.99 -13.52 5.59
CA HIS A 157 5.01 -14.05 6.95
C HIS A 157 3.59 -14.21 7.52
N LEU A 158 2.71 -13.24 7.31
CA LEU A 158 1.33 -13.35 7.76
C LEU A 158 0.52 -14.36 6.93
N ARG A 159 0.76 -14.45 5.63
CA ARG A 159 -0.08 -15.21 4.68
C ARG A 159 0.29 -16.68 4.58
N LEU A 160 1.52 -17.04 4.91
CA LEU A 160 1.96 -18.42 4.99
C LEU A 160 1.69 -19.01 6.37
N ALA A 161 1.47 -20.30 6.43
CA ALA A 161 1.31 -21.03 7.68
C ALA A 161 2.53 -20.81 8.59
N LYS A 162 2.34 -20.91 9.89
CA LYS A 162 3.40 -20.73 10.89
C LYS A 162 4.64 -21.56 10.56
N GLY A 163 5.80 -20.90 10.54
CA GLY A 163 7.08 -21.54 10.23
C GLY A 163 7.27 -21.93 8.75
N LYS A 164 6.44 -21.42 7.82
CA LYS A 164 6.56 -21.70 6.38
C LYS A 164 7.09 -20.54 5.54
N CYS A 165 7.32 -19.36 6.17
CA CYS A 165 7.81 -18.18 5.46
C CYS A 165 9.31 -18.23 5.18
N TYR A 166 10.08 -18.84 6.06
CA TYR A 166 11.52 -18.95 5.95
C TYR A 166 12.05 -20.27 6.51
N ASP A 167 13.25 -20.68 6.07
CA ASP A 167 13.94 -21.86 6.56
C ASP A 167 14.57 -21.55 7.95
N THR A 168 14.16 -22.31 8.97
CA THR A 168 14.64 -22.15 10.35
C THR A 168 16.11 -22.58 10.54
N SER A 169 16.69 -23.29 9.57
CA SER A 169 18.13 -23.55 9.53
C SER A 169 18.95 -22.35 9.06
N VAL A 170 18.30 -21.39 8.38
CA VAL A 170 18.91 -20.17 7.85
C VAL A 170 18.72 -19.00 8.82
N TYR A 171 17.50 -18.85 9.38
CA TYR A 171 17.11 -17.84 10.35
C TYR A 171 16.46 -18.51 11.56
N LYS A 172 17.05 -18.35 12.73
CA LYS A 172 16.60 -19.04 13.96
C LYS A 172 15.21 -18.60 14.45
N ASP A 173 14.83 -17.34 14.16
CA ASP A 173 13.60 -16.71 14.59
C ASP A 173 13.18 -15.54 13.68
N ASP A 174 11.98 -14.99 13.92
CA ASP A 174 11.42 -13.87 13.17
C ASP A 174 12.28 -12.61 13.27
N GLU A 175 12.94 -12.37 14.40
CA GLU A 175 13.80 -11.19 14.59
C GLU A 175 15.01 -11.24 13.65
N GLU A 176 15.66 -12.39 13.53
CA GLU A 176 16.78 -12.58 12.62
C GLU A 176 16.34 -12.50 11.15
N PHE A 177 15.19 -13.11 10.81
CA PHE A 177 14.61 -13.05 9.47
C PHE A 177 14.27 -11.61 9.07
N PHE A 178 13.48 -10.89 9.87
CA PHE A 178 13.11 -9.50 9.57
C PHE A 178 14.33 -8.57 9.58
N GLY A 179 15.33 -8.84 10.43
CA GLY A 179 16.60 -8.11 10.42
C GLY A 179 17.38 -8.28 9.11
N GLY A 180 17.34 -9.47 8.51
CA GLY A 180 17.88 -9.74 7.19
C GLY A 180 17.13 -8.99 6.09
N LEU A 181 15.82 -9.05 6.12
CA LEU A 181 14.93 -8.40 5.15
C LEU A 181 15.04 -6.87 5.22
N ALA A 182 15.10 -6.30 6.42
CA ALA A 182 15.23 -4.86 6.63
C ALA A 182 16.50 -4.27 6.00
N LYS A 183 17.59 -5.03 5.95
CA LYS A 183 18.83 -4.60 5.23
C LYS A 183 18.57 -4.42 3.75
N ALA A 184 17.81 -5.32 3.13
CA ALA A 184 17.46 -5.23 1.70
C ALA A 184 16.54 -4.02 1.44
N TYR A 185 15.53 -3.77 2.29
CA TYR A 185 14.65 -2.59 2.17
C TYR A 185 15.44 -1.29 2.27
N ARG A 186 16.32 -1.15 3.27
CA ARG A 186 17.15 0.06 3.42
C ARG A 186 18.06 0.29 2.22
N GLN A 187 18.61 -0.78 1.65
CA GLN A 187 19.45 -0.67 0.45
C GLN A 187 18.62 -0.23 -0.76
N GLU A 188 17.42 -0.79 -0.95
CA GLU A 188 16.53 -0.37 -2.02
C GLU A 188 16.11 1.10 -1.89
N ILE A 189 15.70 1.53 -0.70
CA ILE A 189 15.35 2.92 -0.42
C ILE A 189 16.50 3.87 -0.76
N ARG A 190 17.74 3.54 -0.35
CA ARG A 190 18.93 4.35 -0.69
C ARG A 190 19.18 4.38 -2.19
N THR A 191 19.04 3.25 -2.88
CA THR A 191 19.23 3.16 -4.33
C THR A 191 18.20 4.01 -5.07
N LEU A 192 16.92 3.88 -4.75
CA LEU A 192 15.85 4.67 -5.37
C LEU A 192 15.99 6.17 -5.06
N HIS A 193 16.36 6.52 -3.82
CA HIS A 193 16.63 7.91 -3.43
C HIS A 193 17.80 8.51 -4.22
N GLY A 194 18.90 7.77 -4.35
CA GLY A 194 20.07 8.18 -5.14
C GLY A 194 19.72 8.45 -6.61
N GLU A 195 18.71 7.77 -7.11
CA GLU A 195 18.16 7.94 -8.46
C GLU A 195 17.01 8.98 -8.53
N GLY A 196 16.78 9.73 -7.46
CA GLY A 196 15.91 10.90 -7.43
C GLY A 196 14.51 10.68 -6.85
N LEU A 197 14.15 9.48 -6.38
CA LEU A 197 12.88 9.25 -5.70
C LEU A 197 12.81 10.04 -4.38
N ARG A 198 11.67 10.68 -4.09
CA ARG A 198 11.45 11.48 -2.87
C ARG A 198 10.15 11.14 -2.13
N ASN A 199 9.29 10.32 -2.73
CA ASN A 199 8.00 9.96 -2.14
C ASN A 199 7.74 8.46 -2.33
N LEU A 200 7.88 7.71 -1.23
CA LEU A 200 7.69 6.27 -1.17
C LEU A 200 6.44 5.94 -0.32
N GLN A 201 5.67 4.96 -0.74
CA GLN A 201 4.57 4.41 0.04
C GLN A 201 4.77 2.91 0.21
N ILE A 202 4.59 2.43 1.44
CA ILE A 202 4.50 1.00 1.73
C ILE A 202 3.02 0.63 1.80
N ASP A 203 2.59 -0.37 1.03
CA ASP A 203 1.20 -0.81 0.96
C ASP A 203 1.00 -2.07 1.79
N ASP A 204 0.41 -1.92 2.96
CA ASP A 204 0.29 -3.00 3.94
C ASP A 204 -1.16 -3.41 4.22
N PRO A 205 -1.59 -4.59 3.76
CA PRO A 205 -2.83 -5.20 4.20
C PRO A 205 -2.66 -6.01 5.51
N THR A 206 -1.42 -6.27 5.97
CA THR A 206 -1.17 -7.22 7.06
C THR A 206 -1.49 -6.64 8.42
N LEU A 207 -1.20 -5.35 8.64
CA LEU A 207 -1.52 -4.67 9.90
C LEU A 207 -3.04 -4.51 10.13
N ALA A 208 -3.85 -4.53 9.06
CA ALA A 208 -5.30 -4.51 9.17
C ALA A 208 -5.88 -5.78 9.85
N TYR A 209 -5.13 -6.90 9.85
CA TYR A 209 -5.55 -8.12 10.56
C TYR A 209 -5.69 -7.90 12.06
N PHE A 210 -4.86 -7.05 12.63
CA PHE A 210 -4.88 -6.73 14.06
C PHE A 210 -6.05 -5.79 14.45
N CYS A 211 -6.84 -5.34 13.49
CA CYS A 211 -8.09 -4.61 13.73
C CYS A 211 -9.33 -5.52 13.80
N SER A 212 -9.20 -6.81 13.45
CA SER A 212 -10.32 -7.73 13.28
C SER A 212 -10.26 -8.87 14.30
N ASP A 213 -11.33 -9.01 15.12
CA ASP A 213 -11.41 -10.09 16.12
C ASP A 213 -11.37 -11.47 15.46
N ASP A 214 -12.04 -11.65 14.31
CA ASP A 214 -12.01 -12.92 13.57
C ASP A 214 -10.60 -13.29 13.12
N MET A 215 -9.84 -12.29 12.62
CA MET A 215 -8.46 -12.50 12.19
C MET A 215 -7.55 -12.83 13.38
N LEU A 216 -7.71 -12.12 14.49
CA LEU A 216 -6.96 -12.39 15.72
C LEU A 216 -7.28 -13.76 16.29
N SER A 217 -8.57 -14.19 16.25
CA SER A 217 -8.95 -15.53 16.66
C SER A 217 -8.25 -16.58 15.79
N GLY A 218 -8.30 -16.45 14.48
CA GLY A 218 -7.63 -17.35 13.55
C GLY A 218 -6.12 -17.47 13.78
N LEU A 219 -5.44 -16.34 14.04
CA LEU A 219 -4.00 -16.35 14.37
C LEU A 219 -3.71 -17.10 15.68
N ARG A 220 -4.55 -16.93 16.71
CA ARG A 220 -4.42 -17.65 17.99
C ARG A 220 -4.68 -19.15 17.81
N ASP A 221 -5.62 -19.54 16.96
CA ASP A 221 -5.90 -20.95 16.62
C ASP A 221 -4.69 -21.61 15.94
N ASP A 222 -3.89 -20.85 15.18
CA ASP A 222 -2.59 -21.28 14.62
C ASP A 222 -1.47 -21.32 15.69
N GLY A 223 -1.76 -20.97 16.95
CA GLY A 223 -0.79 -20.91 18.04
C GLY A 223 0.13 -19.69 17.97
N GLU A 224 -0.31 -18.60 17.32
CA GLU A 224 0.44 -17.34 17.33
C GLU A 224 0.14 -16.52 18.59
N ASP A 225 1.17 -15.87 19.11
CA ASP A 225 1.02 -14.79 20.10
C ASP A 225 0.80 -13.49 19.33
N THR A 226 -0.46 -13.06 19.22
CA THR A 226 -0.87 -11.93 18.39
C THR A 226 -0.25 -10.60 18.85
N GLU A 227 0.03 -10.44 20.14
CA GLU A 227 0.65 -9.23 20.68
C GLU A 227 2.13 -9.15 20.31
N LYS A 228 2.87 -10.26 20.49
CA LYS A 228 4.27 -10.35 20.07
C LYS A 228 4.42 -10.23 18.57
N MET A 229 3.51 -10.84 17.80
CA MET A 229 3.50 -10.73 16.34
C MET A 229 3.28 -9.28 15.89
N PHE A 230 2.35 -8.57 16.50
CA PHE A 230 2.12 -7.16 16.21
C PHE A 230 3.36 -6.31 16.52
N ASP A 231 3.99 -6.48 17.68
CA ASP A 231 5.22 -5.77 18.04
C ASP A 231 6.37 -6.09 17.09
N ALA A 232 6.53 -7.35 16.68
CA ALA A 232 7.53 -7.77 15.69
C ALA A 232 7.29 -7.09 14.33
N TYR A 233 6.03 -6.95 13.91
CA TYR A 233 5.69 -6.27 12.65
C TYR A 233 5.96 -4.77 12.73
N LEU A 234 5.58 -4.09 13.83
CA LEU A 234 5.92 -2.68 14.01
C LEU A 234 7.43 -2.45 13.98
N LYS A 235 8.20 -3.34 14.64
CA LYS A 235 9.66 -3.31 14.60
C LYS A 235 10.21 -3.53 13.20
N ALA A 236 9.71 -4.54 12.48
CA ALA A 236 10.14 -4.85 11.12
C ALA A 236 9.91 -3.66 10.16
N HIS A 237 8.74 -2.99 10.26
CA HIS A 237 8.47 -1.78 9.50
C HIS A 237 9.47 -0.66 9.80
N ASN A 238 9.73 -0.39 11.07
CA ASN A 238 10.68 0.65 11.47
C ASN A 238 12.12 0.32 11.02
N ASP A 239 12.54 -0.93 11.15
CA ASP A 239 13.87 -1.38 10.74
C ASP A 239 14.06 -1.26 9.21
N CYS A 240 13.00 -1.48 8.43
CA CYS A 240 13.03 -1.34 6.96
C CYS A 240 13.24 0.09 6.50
N ILE A 241 12.73 1.08 7.22
CA ILE A 241 12.82 2.50 6.88
C ILE A 241 13.82 3.27 7.74
N ALA A 242 14.57 2.56 8.60
CA ALA A 242 15.64 3.17 9.38
C ALA A 242 16.73 3.74 8.46
N ASP A 243 17.35 4.82 8.89
CA ASP A 243 18.42 5.53 8.15
C ASP A 243 17.99 6.02 6.75
N ARG A 244 16.66 6.18 6.51
CA ARG A 244 16.22 6.81 5.26
C ARG A 244 16.72 8.25 5.18
N PRO A 245 17.01 8.76 3.98
CA PRO A 245 17.42 10.15 3.81
C PRO A 245 16.35 11.14 4.32
N ASP A 246 16.76 12.24 4.93
CA ASP A 246 15.88 13.23 5.56
C ASP A 246 14.89 13.89 4.59
N ASP A 247 15.24 13.98 3.31
CA ASP A 247 14.40 14.52 2.24
C ASP A 247 13.54 13.47 1.53
N MET A 248 13.49 12.23 2.06
CA MET A 248 12.65 11.15 1.59
C MET A 248 11.39 11.07 2.44
N HIS A 249 10.23 11.40 1.87
CA HIS A 249 8.94 11.14 2.47
C HIS A 249 8.59 9.65 2.35
N VAL A 250 8.18 9.03 3.46
CA VAL A 250 7.72 7.63 3.45
C VAL A 250 6.36 7.51 4.12
N GLY A 251 5.37 7.05 3.34
CA GLY A 251 4.01 6.80 3.80
C GLY A 251 3.72 5.31 4.01
N LEU A 252 2.70 5.01 4.81
CA LEU A 252 2.18 3.67 5.03
C LEU A 252 0.69 3.63 4.75
N HIS A 253 0.28 2.81 3.78
CA HIS A 253 -1.13 2.54 3.52
C HIS A 253 -1.56 1.24 4.21
N ILE A 254 -2.65 1.30 4.97
CA ILE A 254 -3.29 0.14 5.59
C ILE A 254 -4.50 -0.26 4.76
N CYS A 255 -4.31 -1.29 3.94
CA CYS A 255 -5.36 -1.84 3.09
C CYS A 255 -6.22 -2.87 3.86
N ARG A 256 -7.54 -2.83 3.65
CA ARG A 256 -8.48 -3.81 4.22
C ARG A 256 -8.92 -4.87 3.23
N GLY A 257 -8.30 -4.92 2.07
CA GLY A 257 -8.60 -5.82 0.96
C GLY A 257 -9.38 -5.14 -0.15
N ASN A 258 -8.93 -5.38 -1.38
CA ASN A 258 -9.51 -4.82 -2.59
C ASN A 258 -9.61 -5.90 -3.67
N PHE A 259 -10.44 -6.92 -3.38
CA PHE A 259 -10.69 -8.02 -4.31
C PHE A 259 -11.79 -7.66 -5.31
N SER A 260 -11.89 -8.44 -6.38
CA SER A 260 -12.99 -8.35 -7.34
C SER A 260 -14.34 -8.42 -6.63
N LYS A 261 -15.36 -7.73 -7.17
CA LYS A 261 -16.70 -7.59 -6.59
C LYS A 261 -16.72 -6.88 -5.23
N SER A 262 -15.79 -5.95 -5.03
CA SER A 262 -15.73 -5.11 -3.83
C SER A 262 -15.55 -5.86 -2.50
N MET A 263 -15.07 -7.12 -2.55
CA MET A 263 -14.80 -7.89 -1.34
C MET A 263 -13.61 -7.31 -0.58
N HIS A 264 -13.77 -7.20 0.72
CA HIS A 264 -12.69 -6.91 1.67
C HIS A 264 -12.47 -8.13 2.59
N PHE A 265 -11.37 -8.15 3.33
CA PHE A 265 -11.05 -9.26 4.22
C PHE A 265 -10.85 -8.87 5.68
N SER A 266 -10.80 -7.58 5.99
CA SER A 266 -10.62 -7.12 7.37
C SER A 266 -11.64 -6.05 7.71
N GLU A 267 -12.41 -6.29 8.75
CA GLU A 267 -13.33 -5.34 9.37
C GLU A 267 -12.86 -5.03 10.80
N GLY A 268 -13.31 -3.90 11.34
CA GLY A 268 -13.00 -3.48 12.69
C GLY A 268 -12.37 -2.10 12.74
N SER A 269 -12.60 -1.39 13.84
CA SER A 269 -12.00 -0.08 14.08
C SER A 269 -10.48 -0.18 14.22
N TYR A 270 -9.77 0.87 13.81
CA TYR A 270 -8.35 1.02 14.14
C TYR A 270 -8.10 1.19 15.64
N GLU A 271 -9.15 1.32 16.47
CA GLU A 271 -9.06 1.55 17.92
C GLU A 271 -8.14 0.54 18.62
N HIS A 272 -8.23 -0.74 18.25
CA HIS A 272 -7.42 -1.82 18.86
C HIS A 272 -5.91 -1.61 18.73
N ILE A 273 -5.46 -0.96 17.65
CA ILE A 273 -4.03 -0.81 17.35
C ILE A 273 -3.54 0.65 17.45
N ALA A 274 -4.47 1.63 17.44
CA ALA A 274 -4.19 3.02 17.10
C ALA A 274 -3.09 3.65 17.95
N GLU A 275 -3.15 3.51 19.26
CA GLU A 275 -2.19 4.16 20.13
C GLU A 275 -0.77 3.64 19.87
N ARG A 276 -0.60 2.31 19.89
CA ARG A 276 0.70 1.67 19.66
C ARG A 276 1.18 1.90 18.22
N PHE A 277 0.28 1.74 17.25
CA PHE A 277 0.54 1.95 15.84
C PHE A 277 1.07 3.35 15.53
N PHE A 278 0.33 4.40 15.91
CA PHE A 278 0.72 5.78 15.61
C PHE A 278 1.96 6.24 16.38
N LYS A 279 2.13 5.80 17.63
CA LYS A 279 3.26 6.21 18.47
C LYS A 279 4.56 5.49 18.13
N THR A 280 4.48 4.24 17.65
CA THR A 280 5.67 3.41 17.39
C THR A 280 6.20 3.56 15.98
N LEU A 281 5.33 3.57 14.97
CA LEU A 281 5.77 3.56 13.57
C LEU A 281 6.38 4.89 13.14
N ASN A 282 7.54 4.84 12.47
CA ASN A 282 8.33 6.01 12.07
C ASN A 282 7.99 6.53 10.66
N TYR A 283 6.80 6.22 10.14
CA TYR A 283 6.30 6.78 8.89
C TYR A 283 5.92 8.26 9.04
N ASP A 284 6.04 9.01 7.94
CA ASP A 284 5.67 10.43 7.89
C ASP A 284 4.16 10.62 7.72
N THR A 285 3.52 9.72 6.96
CA THR A 285 2.09 9.78 6.62
C THR A 285 1.45 8.40 6.70
N PHE A 286 0.24 8.36 7.25
CA PHE A 286 -0.61 7.17 7.27
C PHE A 286 -1.80 7.35 6.32
N TYR A 287 -1.99 6.42 5.38
CA TYR A 287 -3.11 6.35 4.45
C TYR A 287 -4.10 5.32 4.96
N LEU A 288 -5.25 5.76 5.47
CA LEU A 288 -6.20 4.92 6.18
C LEU A 288 -7.55 4.89 5.50
N GLU A 289 -8.14 3.69 5.36
CA GLU A 289 -9.47 3.52 4.78
C GLU A 289 -10.56 3.99 5.74
N TYR A 290 -11.37 4.93 5.27
CA TYR A 290 -12.52 5.50 5.97
C TYR A 290 -13.71 5.73 5.03
N ASP A 291 -13.86 4.98 3.94
CA ASP A 291 -14.92 5.15 2.96
C ASP A 291 -16.30 4.71 3.47
N ASN A 292 -16.35 3.79 4.43
CA ASN A 292 -17.59 3.28 5.00
C ASN A 292 -17.42 2.83 6.47
N LEU A 293 -18.50 2.28 7.07
CA LEU A 293 -18.57 1.95 8.49
C LEU A 293 -17.69 0.75 8.92
N ARG A 294 -17.17 -0.06 7.99
CA ARG A 294 -16.32 -1.22 8.34
C ARG A 294 -15.03 -0.83 9.07
N SER A 295 -14.57 0.39 8.86
CA SER A 295 -13.36 0.93 9.51
C SER A 295 -13.62 1.59 10.87
N GLY A 296 -14.89 1.67 11.30
CA GLY A 296 -15.30 2.42 12.48
C GLY A 296 -15.26 3.94 12.27
N GLY A 297 -15.26 4.69 13.36
CA GLY A 297 -15.18 6.17 13.35
C GLY A 297 -13.75 6.69 13.34
N PHE A 298 -13.62 8.02 13.49
CA PHE A 298 -12.33 8.71 13.48
C PHE A 298 -11.66 8.80 14.86
N GLU A 299 -12.28 8.28 15.91
CA GLU A 299 -11.78 8.32 17.30
C GLU A 299 -10.33 7.84 17.47
N PRO A 300 -9.87 6.80 16.74
CA PRO A 300 -8.47 6.35 16.77
C PRO A 300 -7.45 7.44 16.41
N LEU A 301 -7.84 8.42 15.60
CA LEU A 301 -6.96 9.52 15.16
C LEU A 301 -6.55 10.47 16.30
N ARG A 302 -7.19 10.41 17.47
CA ARG A 302 -6.76 11.17 18.67
C ARG A 302 -5.34 10.82 19.13
N PHE A 303 -4.84 9.63 18.73
CA PHE A 303 -3.49 9.17 19.06
C PHE A 303 -2.43 9.59 18.02
N LEU A 304 -2.82 10.24 16.92
CA LEU A 304 -1.88 10.69 15.89
C LEU A 304 -0.91 11.73 16.48
N PRO A 305 0.43 11.53 16.43
CA PRO A 305 1.40 12.52 16.89
C PRO A 305 1.36 13.79 16.02
N GLN A 306 1.63 14.96 16.62
CA GLN A 306 1.57 16.28 15.93
C GLN A 306 2.51 16.38 14.71
N HIS A 307 3.60 15.62 14.68
CA HIS A 307 4.59 15.63 13.60
C HIS A 307 4.30 14.66 12.48
N LYS A 308 3.18 13.94 12.56
CA LYS A 308 2.76 12.95 11.54
C LYS A 308 1.53 13.40 10.80
N ASN A 309 1.36 12.88 9.60
CA ASN A 309 0.24 13.20 8.74
C ASN A 309 -0.70 11.99 8.60
N VAL A 310 -1.94 12.26 8.25
CA VAL A 310 -2.92 11.24 7.83
C VAL A 310 -3.60 11.64 6.54
N VAL A 311 -3.73 10.69 5.62
CA VAL A 311 -4.55 10.83 4.42
C VAL A 311 -5.78 9.94 4.62
N LEU A 312 -6.95 10.58 4.61
CA LEU A 312 -8.23 9.91 4.83
C LEU A 312 -8.75 9.35 3.52
N GLY A 313 -8.85 8.06 3.42
CA GLY A 313 -9.45 7.35 2.29
C GLY A 313 -10.97 7.40 2.37
N VAL A 314 -11.57 8.52 1.99
CA VAL A 314 -13.01 8.82 2.15
C VAL A 314 -13.82 8.66 0.87
N VAL A 315 -13.17 8.35 -0.25
CA VAL A 315 -13.80 8.07 -1.55
C VAL A 315 -13.62 6.59 -1.86
N THR A 316 -14.73 5.87 -2.15
CA THR A 316 -14.63 4.43 -2.42
C THR A 316 -14.14 4.14 -3.83
N THR A 317 -13.29 3.12 -3.99
CA THR A 317 -12.94 2.54 -5.30
C THR A 317 -13.79 1.31 -5.64
N LYS A 318 -14.72 0.96 -4.77
CA LYS A 318 -15.55 -0.27 -4.86
C LYS A 318 -16.91 -0.03 -5.51
N ASP A 319 -17.31 1.23 -5.65
CA ASP A 319 -18.54 1.67 -6.30
C ASP A 319 -18.19 2.80 -7.28
N PRO A 320 -18.62 2.73 -8.55
CA PRO A 320 -18.34 3.76 -9.53
C PRO A 320 -19.11 5.08 -9.32
N ALA A 321 -20.14 5.11 -8.47
CA ALA A 321 -20.87 6.33 -8.15
C ALA A 321 -19.97 7.36 -7.46
N LEU A 322 -20.18 8.64 -7.76
CA LEU A 322 -19.46 9.72 -7.09
C LEU A 322 -20.09 10.01 -5.72
N GLU A 323 -19.25 10.24 -4.75
CA GLU A 323 -19.64 10.69 -3.42
C GLU A 323 -20.05 12.17 -3.43
N ASP A 324 -20.85 12.56 -2.43
CA ASP A 324 -21.19 13.97 -2.19
C ASP A 324 -20.00 14.75 -1.59
N ALA A 325 -19.61 15.84 -2.24
CA ALA A 325 -18.48 16.67 -1.84
C ALA A 325 -18.65 17.29 -0.45
N GLU A 326 -19.88 17.73 -0.09
CA GLU A 326 -20.15 18.33 1.22
C GLU A 326 -20.05 17.29 2.33
N MET A 327 -20.50 16.05 2.05
CA MET A 327 -20.33 14.95 3.00
C MET A 327 -18.84 14.64 3.24
N ILE A 328 -18.00 14.60 2.19
CA ILE A 328 -16.55 14.42 2.34
C ILE A 328 -15.97 15.54 3.20
N LYS A 329 -16.28 16.81 2.90
CA LYS A 329 -15.79 17.97 3.67
C LYS A 329 -16.21 17.91 5.13
N SER A 330 -17.45 17.52 5.42
CA SER A 330 -17.97 17.34 6.79
C SER A 330 -17.17 16.28 7.54
N ARG A 331 -16.91 15.12 6.91
CA ARG A 331 -16.12 14.01 7.50
C ARG A 331 -14.68 14.43 7.79
N VAL A 332 -14.05 15.18 6.89
CA VAL A 332 -12.68 15.71 7.09
C VAL A 332 -12.64 16.66 8.29
N ARG A 333 -13.64 17.54 8.45
CA ARG A 333 -13.72 18.44 9.62
C ARG A 333 -13.91 17.66 10.93
N GLN A 334 -14.76 16.64 10.93
CA GLN A 334 -14.93 15.74 12.09
C GLN A 334 -13.60 15.06 12.49
N ALA A 335 -12.85 14.52 11.52
CA ALA A 335 -11.54 13.95 11.78
C ALA A 335 -10.56 14.99 12.34
N ALA A 336 -10.56 16.22 11.79
CA ALA A 336 -9.71 17.32 12.26
C ALA A 336 -10.02 17.72 13.70
N GLU A 337 -11.30 17.75 14.11
CA GLU A 337 -11.72 18.03 15.49
C GLU A 337 -11.19 16.96 16.47
N ILE A 338 -11.26 15.69 16.11
CA ILE A 338 -10.76 14.58 16.93
C ILE A 338 -9.24 14.65 17.07
N ILE A 339 -8.51 14.89 15.95
CA ILE A 339 -7.05 15.06 15.96
C ILE A 339 -6.66 16.26 16.81
N ALA A 340 -7.31 17.41 16.60
CA ALA A 340 -7.06 18.65 17.35
C ALA A 340 -7.21 18.44 18.85
N LYS A 341 -8.30 17.79 19.26
CA LYS A 341 -8.56 17.45 20.67
C LYS A 341 -7.48 16.54 21.24
N GLY A 342 -7.12 15.47 20.52
CA GLY A 342 -6.08 14.50 20.95
C GLY A 342 -4.70 15.15 21.06
N GLN A 343 -4.40 16.12 20.22
CA GLN A 343 -3.10 16.81 20.15
C GLN A 343 -3.06 18.11 20.98
N GLY A 344 -4.16 18.57 21.56
CA GLY A 344 -4.23 19.81 22.32
C GLY A 344 -3.93 21.09 21.48
N ARG A 345 -4.36 21.12 20.21
CA ARG A 345 -4.15 22.24 19.29
C ARG A 345 -5.45 22.64 18.56
N SER A 346 -5.42 23.72 17.78
CA SER A 346 -6.59 24.16 17.02
C SER A 346 -6.93 23.22 15.86
N VAL A 347 -8.20 23.20 15.44
CA VAL A 347 -8.67 22.46 14.27
C VAL A 347 -7.93 22.91 13.00
N GLN A 348 -7.68 24.22 12.86
CA GLN A 348 -6.92 24.78 11.75
C GLN A 348 -5.51 24.18 11.66
N GLN A 349 -4.81 24.05 12.79
CA GLN A 349 -3.50 23.42 12.84
C GLN A 349 -3.56 21.92 12.54
N ALA A 350 -4.63 21.22 12.97
CA ALA A 350 -4.82 19.81 12.66
C ALA A 350 -5.05 19.59 11.16
N MET A 351 -5.80 20.46 10.50
CA MET A 351 -6.05 20.42 9.06
C MET A 351 -4.77 20.45 8.21
N GLU A 352 -3.68 21.06 8.71
CA GLU A 352 -2.40 21.10 7.97
C GLU A 352 -1.76 19.72 7.77
N ASN A 353 -2.09 18.74 8.62
CA ASN A 353 -1.57 17.38 8.58
C ASN A 353 -2.56 16.35 7.98
N ILE A 354 -3.67 16.80 7.44
CA ILE A 354 -4.71 15.96 6.86
C ILE A 354 -4.72 16.10 5.34
N GLY A 355 -4.76 14.96 4.64
CA GLY A 355 -5.08 14.88 3.22
C GLY A 355 -6.28 13.96 2.99
N ILE A 356 -6.73 13.85 1.76
CA ILE A 356 -7.80 12.94 1.33
C ILE A 356 -7.37 12.14 0.10
N SER A 357 -7.92 10.93 0.00
CA SER A 357 -7.67 10.03 -1.12
C SER A 357 -8.86 9.08 -1.34
N PRO A 358 -8.87 8.31 -2.43
CA PRO A 358 -9.62 7.06 -2.46
C PRO A 358 -9.16 6.13 -1.33
N GLN A 359 -10.06 5.25 -0.84
CA GLN A 359 -9.74 4.40 0.33
C GLN A 359 -8.63 3.40 0.03
N CYS A 360 -8.50 2.95 -1.22
CA CYS A 360 -7.48 2.00 -1.69
C CYS A 360 -7.14 2.30 -3.16
N GLY A 361 -6.29 1.47 -3.78
CA GLY A 361 -6.07 1.51 -5.22
C GLY A 361 -7.33 1.11 -6.02
N PHE A 362 -7.37 1.47 -7.30
CA PHE A 362 -8.49 1.13 -8.18
C PHE A 362 -8.40 -0.30 -8.75
N ALA A 363 -7.17 -0.84 -8.88
CA ALA A 363 -6.94 -2.18 -9.43
C ALA A 363 -5.70 -2.83 -8.79
N SER A 364 -5.79 -3.17 -7.50
CA SER A 364 -4.70 -3.84 -6.76
C SER A 364 -4.41 -5.27 -7.25
N VAL A 365 -5.35 -5.89 -7.94
CA VAL A 365 -5.22 -7.10 -8.77
C VAL A 365 -5.57 -6.72 -10.21
N ALA A 366 -5.36 -7.62 -11.17
CA ALA A 366 -5.51 -7.30 -12.60
C ALA A 366 -6.84 -6.63 -13.00
N VAL A 367 -7.88 -6.75 -12.20
CA VAL A 367 -9.23 -6.22 -12.51
C VAL A 367 -9.71 -5.32 -11.36
N GLY A 368 -10.22 -4.13 -11.69
CA GLY A 368 -10.88 -3.20 -10.77
C GLY A 368 -12.26 -3.69 -10.32
N ALA A 369 -12.97 -2.85 -9.53
CA ALA A 369 -14.35 -3.11 -9.13
C ALA A 369 -15.27 -3.15 -10.35
N GLU A 370 -16.37 -3.93 -10.24
CA GLU A 370 -17.37 -4.04 -11.31
C GLU A 370 -17.92 -2.67 -11.69
N GLY A 371 -17.90 -2.36 -12.98
CA GLY A 371 -18.37 -1.09 -13.52
C GLY A 371 -17.44 0.11 -13.30
N MET A 372 -16.29 -0.07 -12.65
CA MET A 372 -15.24 0.95 -12.52
C MET A 372 -14.44 1.03 -13.82
N THR A 373 -14.58 2.11 -14.55
CA THR A 373 -13.84 2.40 -15.79
C THR A 373 -12.73 3.44 -15.52
N GLU A 374 -11.82 3.60 -16.46
CA GLU A 374 -10.79 4.64 -16.42
C GLU A 374 -11.42 6.04 -16.27
N GLU A 375 -12.50 6.32 -17.03
CA GLU A 375 -13.23 7.59 -16.93
C GLU A 375 -13.77 7.85 -15.52
N LYS A 376 -14.43 6.83 -14.92
CA LYS A 376 -14.98 6.92 -13.57
C LYS A 376 -13.89 7.04 -12.51
N MET A 377 -12.76 6.36 -12.70
CA MET A 377 -11.58 6.52 -11.86
C MET A 377 -11.08 7.97 -11.87
N PHE A 378 -10.90 8.56 -13.05
CA PHE A 378 -10.49 9.96 -13.13
C PHE A 378 -11.53 10.95 -12.63
N ALA A 379 -12.83 10.64 -12.76
CA ALA A 379 -13.89 11.42 -12.13
C ALA A 379 -13.79 11.43 -10.60
N LYS A 380 -13.48 10.28 -9.98
CA LYS A 380 -13.25 10.19 -8.51
C LYS A 380 -11.95 10.92 -8.10
N LEU A 381 -10.87 10.80 -8.85
CA LEU A 381 -9.62 11.56 -8.59
C LEU A 381 -9.85 13.06 -8.72
N LYS A 382 -10.68 13.48 -9.69
CA LYS A 382 -11.09 14.88 -9.84
C LYS A 382 -11.90 15.35 -8.63
N LEU A 383 -12.85 14.53 -8.13
CA LEU A 383 -13.62 14.84 -6.93
C LEU A 383 -12.69 15.05 -5.71
N VAL A 384 -11.74 14.14 -5.49
CA VAL A 384 -10.72 14.28 -4.42
C VAL A 384 -9.97 15.60 -4.56
N LYS A 385 -9.49 15.92 -5.76
CA LYS A 385 -8.76 17.17 -6.03
C LYS A 385 -9.63 18.41 -5.78
N ASP A 386 -10.86 18.43 -6.28
CA ASP A 386 -11.74 19.58 -6.17
C ASP A 386 -12.12 19.85 -4.70
N VAL A 387 -12.44 18.80 -3.94
CA VAL A 387 -12.69 18.89 -2.49
C VAL A 387 -11.44 19.37 -1.74
N ALA A 388 -10.26 18.83 -2.07
CA ALA A 388 -9.02 19.28 -1.44
C ALA A 388 -8.73 20.76 -1.71
N LYS A 389 -8.97 21.24 -2.93
CA LYS A 389 -8.80 22.65 -3.30
C LYS A 389 -9.71 23.58 -2.48
N GLU A 390 -10.92 23.14 -2.13
CA GLU A 390 -11.82 23.93 -1.28
C GLU A 390 -11.39 23.91 0.20
N LEU A 391 -10.88 22.77 0.69
CA LEU A 391 -10.42 22.63 2.08
C LEU A 391 -9.04 23.28 2.33
N TRP A 392 -8.16 23.25 1.32
CA TRP A 392 -6.77 23.76 1.38
C TRP A 392 -6.44 24.61 0.14
N PRO A 393 -7.06 25.79 -0.02
CA PRO A 393 -6.94 26.59 -1.24
C PRO A 393 -5.51 27.00 -1.60
N ASP A 394 -4.65 27.16 -0.59
CA ASP A 394 -3.25 27.55 -0.77
C ASP A 394 -2.30 26.35 -0.98
N ARG A 395 -2.81 25.13 -0.89
CA ARG A 395 -2.01 23.88 -0.91
C ARG A 395 -2.78 22.72 -1.56
N PRO A 396 -3.21 22.88 -2.82
CA PRO A 396 -4.02 21.84 -3.49
C PRO A 396 -3.25 20.54 -3.73
#